data_aadd864621b5812ad64e753d3182a50a
#
_entry.id   aadd864621b5812ad64e753d3182a50a
#
_cell.length_a   1.000
_cell.length_b   1.000
_cell.length_c   1.000
_cell.angle_alpha   90.00
_cell.angle_beta   90.00
_cell.angle_gamma   90.00
#
_symmetry.space_group_name_H-M   'P 1'
#
loop_
_entity.id
_entity.type
_entity.pdbx_description
1 polymer ?
#
loop_
_entity_poly.entity_id
_entity_poly.type
_entity_poly.pdbx_seq_one_letter_code
_entity_poly.pdbx_strand_id
1 'polypeptide(L)'
;MKDLFSAQSEHYQEARPRYSKAVLQEILKNVPNRSFAWDCGAGSGQFTQLLAPYFDAVVATDISEAQLKQAPYFENVSYQVQQAEQTTLPAQSIDLITVAQAIHWFNFDAFYREVCRVLNPDGVLAVVGYGL
;
A
#
# COMPACT_ATOMS: atom_id res chain seq x y z
N MET A 1 -14.48 6.95 1.77
CA MET A 1 -13.26 6.42 1.16
C MET A 1 -13.02 7.08 -0.19
N LYS A 2 -11.78 7.22 -0.56
CA LYS A 2 -11.43 7.99 -1.73
C LYS A 2 -10.32 7.30 -2.49
N ASP A 3 -10.55 7.05 -3.77
CA ASP A 3 -9.49 6.60 -4.64
C ASP A 3 -8.81 7.85 -5.16
N LEU A 4 -7.71 8.20 -4.52
CA LEU A 4 -7.09 9.46 -4.76
C LEU A 4 -6.17 9.47 -5.95
N PHE A 5 -5.54 8.35 -6.20
CA PHE A 5 -4.44 8.37 -7.13
C PHE A 5 -4.32 7.06 -7.85
N SER A 6 -4.51 7.14 -9.15
CA SER A 6 -4.27 5.99 -10.01
C SER A 6 -3.24 6.46 -11.02
N ALA A 7 -1.98 6.32 -10.66
CA ALA A 7 -0.90 6.88 -11.43
C ALA A 7 -0.15 5.82 -12.16
N GLN A 8 0.41 6.20 -13.26
CA GLN A 8 1.26 5.33 -14.04
C GLN A 8 2.63 5.92 -14.13
N SER A 9 3.61 5.05 -14.12
CA SER A 9 4.98 5.47 -14.28
C SER A 9 5.56 4.72 -15.46
N GLU A 10 5.66 5.40 -16.56
CA GLU A 10 6.12 4.74 -17.78
C GLU A 10 7.59 4.75 -17.94
N HIS A 11 8.30 5.31 -17.01
CA HIS A 11 9.72 5.53 -17.21
C HIS A 11 10.56 4.49 -16.52
N TYR A 12 9.97 3.40 -16.13
CA TYR A 12 10.72 2.34 -15.49
C TYR A 12 11.10 1.28 -16.47
N GLN A 13 11.57 1.74 -17.57
CA GLN A 13 12.03 0.80 -18.57
C GLN A 13 13.32 0.13 -18.15
N GLU A 14 13.96 0.64 -17.15
CA GLU A 14 15.11 -0.05 -16.64
C GLU A 14 14.70 -1.38 -16.11
N ALA A 15 15.64 -2.21 -15.84
CA ALA A 15 15.36 -3.54 -15.45
C ALA A 15 14.53 -3.60 -14.19
N ARG A 16 14.51 -2.57 -13.40
CA ARG A 16 13.85 -2.65 -12.16
C ARG A 16 13.04 -1.42 -11.88
N PRO A 17 11.75 -1.62 -11.75
CA PRO A 17 10.88 -0.48 -11.47
C PRO A 17 11.14 0.08 -10.08
N ARG A 18 10.95 1.36 -9.99
CA ARG A 18 11.02 2.04 -8.72
C ARG A 18 9.94 3.05 -8.65
N TYR A 19 9.39 3.22 -7.47
CA TYR A 19 8.42 4.27 -7.22
C TYR A 19 9.15 5.49 -6.71
N SER A 20 8.76 6.66 -7.17
CA SER A 20 9.45 7.87 -6.77
C SER A 20 8.81 8.45 -5.52
N LYS A 21 9.63 9.18 -4.77
CA LYS A 21 9.12 9.89 -3.61
C LYS A 21 8.09 10.94 -4.02
N ALA A 22 8.19 11.45 -5.25
CA ALA A 22 7.24 12.47 -5.71
C ALA A 22 5.82 11.92 -5.75
N VAL A 23 5.65 10.65 -6.16
CA VAL A 23 4.34 10.01 -6.17
C VAL A 23 3.79 9.96 -4.75
N LEU A 24 4.61 9.54 -3.81
CA LEU A 24 4.18 9.46 -2.43
C LEU A 24 3.84 10.83 -1.88
N GLN A 25 4.62 11.86 -2.19
CA GLN A 25 4.36 13.20 -1.68
C GLN A 25 3.00 13.71 -2.16
N GLU A 26 2.63 13.41 -3.40
CA GLU A 26 1.31 13.78 -3.89
C GLU A 26 0.20 13.07 -3.13
N ILE A 27 0.38 11.79 -2.87
CA ILE A 27 -0.58 11.03 -2.09
C ILE A 27 -0.72 11.64 -0.70
N LEU A 28 0.40 11.92 -0.05
CA LEU A 28 0.40 12.37 1.33
C LEU A 28 -0.27 13.71 1.54
N LYS A 29 -0.35 14.54 0.50
CA LYS A 29 -1.05 15.81 0.60
C LYS A 29 -2.51 15.66 1.00
N ASN A 30 -3.07 14.49 0.77
CA ASN A 30 -4.48 14.22 1.02
C ASN A 30 -4.70 13.29 2.20
N VAL A 31 -3.65 12.98 2.94
CA VAL A 31 -3.71 12.06 4.07
C VAL A 31 -3.49 12.86 5.34
N PRO A 32 -4.57 13.23 6.03
CA PRO A 32 -4.42 14.11 7.20
C PRO A 32 -3.81 13.43 8.42
N ASN A 33 -4.01 12.13 8.56
CA ASN A 33 -3.49 11.39 9.69
C ASN A 33 -2.44 10.41 9.25
N ARG A 34 -1.40 10.26 10.02
CA ARG A 34 -0.23 9.46 9.67
C ARG A 34 0.07 8.39 10.69
N SER A 35 -0.98 7.85 11.35
CA SER A 35 -0.76 6.84 12.39
C SER A 35 -0.49 5.46 11.80
N PHE A 36 -1.28 5.05 10.83
CA PHE A 36 -1.22 3.66 10.39
C PHE A 36 -1.46 3.57 8.89
N ALA A 37 -0.53 2.93 8.17
CA ALA A 37 -0.67 2.68 6.74
C ALA A 37 -0.66 1.19 6.46
N TRP A 38 -1.37 0.78 5.42
CA TRP A 38 -1.40 -0.60 4.95
C TRP A 38 -0.94 -0.61 3.50
N ASP A 39 0.20 -1.26 3.25
CA ASP A 39 0.71 -1.47 1.89
C ASP A 39 0.27 -2.86 1.45
N CYS A 40 -0.73 -2.91 0.60
CA CYS A 40 -1.40 -4.14 0.19
C CYS A 40 -0.74 -4.66 -1.08
N GLY A 41 -0.35 -5.92 -1.06
CA GLY A 41 0.38 -6.50 -2.17
C GLY A 41 1.80 -5.94 -2.23
N ALA A 42 2.47 -5.92 -1.10
CA ALA A 42 3.73 -5.20 -0.93
C ALA A 42 4.91 -5.82 -1.66
N GLY A 43 4.83 -7.10 -1.99
CA GLY A 43 5.95 -7.77 -2.66
C GLY A 43 7.22 -7.71 -1.84
N SER A 44 8.29 -7.26 -2.45
CA SER A 44 9.58 -7.15 -1.76
C SER A 44 9.76 -5.82 -1.04
N GLY A 45 8.68 -5.06 -0.86
CA GLY A 45 8.71 -3.88 -0.02
C GLY A 45 9.19 -2.60 -0.66
N GLN A 46 9.16 -2.51 -1.99
CA GLN A 46 9.64 -1.31 -2.66
C GLN A 46 8.86 -0.06 -2.28
N PHE A 47 7.54 -0.15 -2.27
CA PHE A 47 6.75 0.99 -1.88
C PHE A 47 6.69 1.13 -0.36
N THR A 48 6.73 0.00 0.34
CA THR A 48 6.71 0.00 1.81
C THR A 48 7.80 0.88 2.39
N GLN A 49 9.01 0.78 1.84
CA GLN A 49 10.13 1.56 2.38
C GLN A 49 9.94 3.06 2.20
N LEU A 50 9.17 3.47 1.21
CA LEU A 50 8.85 4.88 1.04
C LEU A 50 7.87 5.36 2.09
N LEU A 51 6.96 4.48 2.53
CA LEU A 51 5.96 4.81 3.53
C LEU A 51 6.53 4.90 4.94
N ALA A 52 7.53 4.08 5.23
CA ALA A 52 8.00 3.90 6.59
C ALA A 52 8.34 5.20 7.31
N PRO A 53 9.02 6.17 6.69
CA PRO A 53 9.37 7.40 7.41
C PRO A 53 8.19 8.31 7.75
N TYR A 54 7.04 8.07 7.16
CA TYR A 54 5.93 9.03 7.25
C TYR A 54 4.77 8.57 8.11
N PHE A 55 4.83 7.35 8.63
CA PHE A 55 3.74 6.81 9.44
C PHE A 55 4.28 6.24 10.74
N ASP A 56 3.46 6.30 11.78
CA ASP A 56 3.84 5.71 13.06
C ASP A 56 4.02 4.21 12.91
N ALA A 57 3.15 3.57 12.14
CA ALA A 57 3.24 2.14 11.88
C ALA A 57 2.77 1.84 10.48
N VAL A 58 3.39 0.83 9.86
CA VAL A 58 3.01 0.35 8.54
C VAL A 58 2.86 -1.16 8.61
N VAL A 59 1.77 -1.68 8.07
CA VAL A 59 1.63 -3.11 7.86
C VAL A 59 1.70 -3.37 6.36
N ALA A 60 2.58 -4.28 5.97
CA ALA A 60 2.77 -4.63 4.57
C ALA A 60 2.36 -6.08 4.39
N THR A 61 1.41 -6.33 3.51
CA THR A 61 0.89 -7.69 3.32
C THR A 61 1.12 -8.15 1.89
N ASP A 62 1.27 -9.45 1.74
CA ASP A 62 1.37 -10.09 0.44
C ASP A 62 1.03 -11.56 0.64
N ILE A 63 0.57 -12.22 -0.41
CA ILE A 63 0.32 -13.66 -0.33
C ILE A 63 1.61 -14.45 -0.49
N SER A 64 2.67 -13.81 -0.93
CA SER A 64 3.96 -14.46 -1.16
C SER A 64 4.91 -14.20 0.00
N GLU A 65 5.09 -15.21 0.82
CA GLU A 65 6.07 -15.13 1.91
C GLU A 65 7.48 -14.90 1.38
N ALA A 66 7.79 -15.54 0.25
CA ALA A 66 9.13 -15.40 -0.34
C ALA A 66 9.44 -13.96 -0.72
N GLN A 67 8.44 -13.25 -1.24
CA GLN A 67 8.60 -11.84 -1.58
C GLN A 67 8.83 -11.00 -0.32
N LEU A 68 8.00 -11.20 0.68
CA LEU A 68 8.10 -10.42 1.92
C LEU A 68 9.43 -10.62 2.62
N LYS A 69 10.02 -11.80 2.50
CA LYS A 69 11.31 -12.08 3.13
C LYS A 69 12.43 -11.25 2.55
N GLN A 70 12.27 -10.73 1.35
CA GLN A 70 13.28 -9.89 0.72
C GLN A 70 13.14 -8.43 1.08
N ALA A 71 12.07 -8.07 1.79
CA ALA A 71 11.81 -6.68 2.09
C ALA A 71 12.75 -6.17 3.18
N PRO A 72 13.10 -4.88 3.12
CA PRO A 72 14.02 -4.32 4.11
C PRO A 72 13.35 -4.20 5.47
N TYR A 73 14.15 -4.31 6.51
CA TYR A 73 13.65 -4.18 7.86
C TYR A 73 13.49 -2.72 8.27
N PHE A 74 12.35 -2.41 8.88
CA PHE A 74 12.13 -1.12 9.54
C PHE A 74 11.42 -1.40 10.85
N GLU A 75 11.81 -0.67 11.87
CA GLU A 75 11.29 -0.90 13.21
C GLU A 75 9.77 -0.75 13.28
N ASN A 76 9.21 0.16 12.47
CA ASN A 76 7.78 0.44 12.49
C ASN A 76 6.99 -0.30 11.42
N VAL A 77 7.60 -1.24 10.71
CA VAL A 77 6.93 -1.98 9.64
C VAL A 77 6.77 -3.44 10.03
N SER A 78 5.55 -3.95 9.87
CA SER A 78 5.25 -5.36 10.08
C SER A 78 4.89 -5.99 8.75
N TYR A 79 5.61 -7.04 8.35
CA TYR A 79 5.34 -7.76 7.11
C TYR A 79 4.54 -9.00 7.45
N GLN A 80 3.40 -9.20 6.79
CA GLN A 80 2.51 -10.29 7.12
C GLN A 80 1.97 -10.95 5.85
N VAL A 81 1.89 -12.27 5.86
CA VAL A 81 1.30 -13.03 4.76
C VAL A 81 -0.21 -13.00 4.96
N GLN A 82 -0.89 -12.24 4.12
CA GLN A 82 -2.36 -12.11 4.19
C GLN A 82 -2.91 -11.85 2.80
N GLN A 83 -4.15 -12.24 2.59
CA GLN A 83 -4.86 -11.90 1.37
C GLN A 83 -5.34 -10.46 1.44
N ALA A 84 -5.42 -9.83 0.27
CA ALA A 84 -5.92 -8.45 0.20
C ALA A 84 -7.39 -8.37 0.58
N GLU A 85 -8.12 -9.42 0.29
CA GLU A 85 -9.58 -9.44 0.45
C GLU A 85 -10.03 -9.67 1.87
N GLN A 86 -9.13 -10.13 2.74
CA GLN A 86 -9.51 -10.44 4.11
C GLN A 86 -8.27 -10.39 4.99
N THR A 87 -8.23 -9.42 5.87
CA THR A 87 -7.07 -9.22 6.75
C THR A 87 -7.48 -9.30 8.21
N THR A 88 -6.47 -9.31 9.07
CA THR A 88 -6.68 -9.23 10.50
C THR A 88 -6.64 -7.80 11.02
N LEU A 89 -6.60 -6.82 10.12
CA LEU A 89 -6.57 -5.42 10.53
C LEU A 89 -7.88 -5.03 11.20
N PRO A 90 -7.81 -4.24 12.27
CA PRO A 90 -9.05 -3.78 12.91
C PRO A 90 -9.86 -2.87 12.01
N ALA A 91 -11.16 -2.81 12.25
CA ALA A 91 -12.03 -1.90 11.52
C ALA A 91 -11.64 -0.47 11.82
N GLN A 92 -11.73 0.38 10.81
CA GLN A 92 -11.50 1.82 10.93
C GLN A 92 -10.19 2.14 11.63
N SER A 93 -9.11 1.48 11.19
CA SER A 93 -7.80 1.66 11.81
C SER A 93 -6.76 2.24 10.86
N ILE A 94 -7.05 2.31 9.56
CA ILE A 94 -6.04 2.62 8.56
C ILE A 94 -6.27 4.02 7.98
N ASP A 95 -5.21 4.80 7.93
CA ASP A 95 -5.25 6.15 7.38
C ASP A 95 -4.91 6.20 5.91
N LEU A 96 -4.07 5.29 5.44
CA LEU A 96 -3.72 5.20 4.04
C LEU A 96 -3.55 3.74 3.65
N ILE A 97 -4.23 3.35 2.59
CA ILE A 97 -4.00 2.05 1.97
C ILE A 97 -3.33 2.31 0.63
N THR A 98 -2.21 1.66 0.37
CA THR A 98 -1.54 1.73 -0.92
C THR A 98 -1.55 0.38 -1.59
N VAL A 99 -1.78 0.39 -2.91
CA VAL A 99 -1.69 -0.80 -3.72
C VAL A 99 -0.84 -0.44 -4.92
N ALA A 100 0.39 -0.97 -4.96
CA ALA A 100 1.33 -0.65 -6.01
C ALA A 100 1.45 -1.84 -6.94
N GLN A 101 0.79 -1.75 -8.08
CA GLN A 101 0.89 -2.73 -9.15
C GLN A 101 0.33 -4.13 -8.87
N ALA A 102 -0.50 -4.26 -7.85
CA ALA A 102 -1.01 -5.58 -7.50
C ALA A 102 -2.53 -5.71 -7.63
N ILE A 103 -3.21 -4.63 -7.95
CA ILE A 103 -4.67 -4.61 -7.86
C ILE A 103 -5.35 -5.63 -8.76
N HIS A 104 -4.76 -5.94 -9.92
CA HIS A 104 -5.39 -6.85 -10.87
C HIS A 104 -5.37 -8.31 -10.42
N TRP A 105 -4.64 -8.62 -9.34
CA TRP A 105 -4.61 -9.97 -8.80
C TRP A 105 -5.74 -10.21 -7.80
N PHE A 106 -6.46 -9.16 -7.42
CA PHE A 106 -7.43 -9.23 -6.34
C PHE A 106 -8.82 -9.51 -6.87
N ASN A 107 -9.64 -10.14 -6.02
CA ASN A 107 -11.09 -10.10 -6.21
C ASN A 107 -11.51 -8.69 -5.83
N PHE A 108 -11.84 -7.90 -6.83
CA PHE A 108 -12.01 -6.47 -6.61
C PHE A 108 -13.14 -6.15 -5.63
N ASP A 109 -14.28 -6.82 -5.78
CA ASP A 109 -15.42 -6.55 -4.90
C ASP A 109 -15.09 -6.88 -3.45
N ALA A 110 -14.48 -8.02 -3.23
CA ALA A 110 -14.11 -8.44 -1.89
C ALA A 110 -13.03 -7.53 -1.30
N PHE A 111 -12.07 -7.14 -2.11
CA PHE A 111 -11.03 -6.21 -1.67
C PHE A 111 -11.65 -4.87 -1.29
N TYR A 112 -12.56 -4.36 -2.11
CA TYR A 112 -13.19 -3.09 -1.84
C TYR A 112 -13.96 -3.11 -0.52
N ARG A 113 -14.63 -4.22 -0.22
CA ARG A 113 -15.31 -4.36 1.06
C ARG A 113 -14.33 -4.33 2.22
N GLU A 114 -13.17 -4.95 2.06
CA GLU A 114 -12.15 -4.92 3.10
C GLU A 114 -11.60 -3.51 3.28
N VAL A 115 -11.38 -2.79 2.19
CA VAL A 115 -10.96 -1.39 2.24
C VAL A 115 -11.97 -0.57 3.07
N CYS A 116 -13.25 -0.72 2.75
CA CYS A 116 -14.29 0.03 3.46
C CYS A 116 -14.35 -0.33 4.93
N ARG A 117 -14.02 -1.56 5.27
CA ARG A 117 -14.05 -2.00 6.67
C ARG A 117 -12.91 -1.39 7.48
N VAL A 118 -11.70 -1.38 6.91
CA VAL A 118 -10.51 -1.01 7.69
C VAL A 118 -10.15 0.46 7.61
N LEU A 119 -10.67 1.16 6.62
CA LEU A 119 -10.26 2.55 6.39
C LEU A 119 -10.96 3.49 7.36
N ASN A 120 -10.21 4.40 7.94
CA ASN A 120 -10.78 5.49 8.76
C ASN A 120 -11.63 6.40 7.89
N PRO A 121 -12.56 7.15 8.49
CA PRO A 121 -13.42 8.05 7.70
C PRO A 121 -12.65 9.01 6.80
N ASP A 122 -11.53 9.53 7.27
CA ASP A 122 -10.68 10.43 6.48
C ASP A 122 -9.58 9.70 5.75
N GLY A 123 -9.65 8.39 5.73
CA GLY A 123 -8.62 7.58 5.12
C GLY A 123 -8.67 7.62 3.60
N VAL A 124 -7.57 7.24 2.99
CA VAL A 124 -7.36 7.33 1.56
C VAL A 124 -6.90 5.98 1.02
N LEU A 125 -7.46 5.59 -0.11
CA LEU A 125 -6.96 4.46 -0.90
C LEU A 125 -6.22 5.02 -2.10
N ALA A 126 -4.96 4.65 -2.26
CA ALA A 126 -4.14 5.06 -3.38
C ALA A 126 -3.70 3.84 -4.17
N VAL A 127 -4.04 3.80 -5.44
CA VAL A 127 -3.64 2.74 -6.35
C VAL A 127 -2.60 3.29 -7.30
N VAL A 128 -1.43 2.68 -7.33
CA VAL A 128 -0.31 3.14 -8.12
C VAL A 128 0.09 2.06 -9.10
N GLY A 129 0.24 2.43 -10.37
CA GLY A 129 0.61 1.46 -11.40
C GLY A 129 1.64 2.03 -12.34
N TYR A 130 2.13 1.17 -13.24
CA TYR A 130 3.01 1.60 -14.31
C TYR A 130 2.21 1.90 -15.55
N GLY A 131 2.76 2.76 -16.39
CA GLY A 131 2.16 3.06 -17.65
C GLY A 131 2.22 1.88 -18.60
N LEU A 132 1.42 1.94 -19.61
CA LEU A 132 1.35 0.89 -20.61
C LEU A 132 2.08 1.27 -21.89
#